data_1cab4a329a405ef0ab4a9d5c74b9c0e7
#
_entry.id   1cab4a329a405ef0ab4a9d5c74b9c0e7
#
_cell.length_a   1.000
_cell.length_b   1.000
_cell.length_c   1.000
_cell.angle_alpha   90.00
_cell.angle_beta   90.00
_cell.angle_gamma   90.00
#
_symmetry.space_group_name_H-M   'P 1'
#
loop_
_entity.id
_entity.type
_entity.pdbx_description
1 polymer ?
#
loop_
_entity_poly.entity_id
_entity_poly.type
_entity_poly.pdbx_seq_one_letter_code
_entity_poly.pdbx_strand_id
1 'polypeptide(L)'
;MGIFDKFFKTDNSTIQKKESPKVMINKLSAYSSNSSRRYKDYAKDGYQDNAIVHRCIQLISNSASAVDLCVYDDDIKLDNHELLSLLARPNPTQSGVEYFVSMYSYLLISGNSYLLRDTEGATRPRELYLLRPDRMRINAGTSMIPESYDYVINGSVQASYPV
;
A
#
# COMPACT_ATOMS: atom_id res chain seq x y z
N MET A 1 -69.13 0.61 -3.59
CA MET A 1 -67.97 0.51 -4.53
C MET A 1 -67.08 1.69 -4.21
N GLY A 2 -66.11 1.45 -3.37
CA GLY A 2 -65.41 2.48 -2.61
C GLY A 2 -64.21 3.04 -3.35
N ILE A 3 -63.97 4.33 -3.13
CA ILE A 3 -62.94 5.19 -3.70
C ILE A 3 -61.51 4.77 -3.23
N PHE A 4 -61.39 3.76 -2.35
CA PHE A 4 -60.12 3.32 -1.75
C PHE A 4 -59.34 2.26 -2.53
N ASP A 5 -59.91 1.64 -3.58
CA ASP A 5 -59.23 0.59 -4.35
C ASP A 5 -58.19 1.11 -5.37
N LYS A 6 -58.02 2.42 -5.48
CA LYS A 6 -57.07 3.02 -6.43
C LYS A 6 -55.70 3.35 -5.85
N PHE A 7 -55.50 3.17 -4.53
CA PHE A 7 -54.26 3.57 -3.86
C PHE A 7 -53.28 2.44 -3.54
N PHE A 8 -53.65 1.19 -3.73
CA PHE A 8 -52.76 0.05 -3.53
C PHE A 8 -52.51 -0.72 -4.85
N LYS A 9 -51.94 -0.05 -5.83
CA LYS A 9 -51.20 -0.76 -6.86
C LYS A 9 -49.82 -1.07 -6.30
N THR A 10 -49.64 -2.30 -5.84
CA THR A 10 -48.33 -2.87 -5.51
C THR A 10 -47.54 -2.94 -6.80
N ASP A 11 -46.67 -1.98 -7.02
CA ASP A 11 -45.62 -2.11 -8.05
C ASP A 11 -44.75 -3.29 -7.65
N ASN A 12 -44.84 -4.36 -8.42
CA ASN A 12 -43.85 -5.42 -8.44
C ASN A 12 -42.52 -4.85 -9.00
N SER A 13 -41.89 -3.96 -8.24
CA SER A 13 -40.50 -3.61 -8.46
C SER A 13 -39.66 -4.85 -8.20
N THR A 14 -39.13 -5.40 -9.25
CA THR A 14 -38.15 -6.47 -9.30
C THR A 14 -37.13 -6.27 -8.19
N ILE A 15 -37.20 -7.09 -7.14
CA ILE A 15 -36.20 -7.16 -6.09
C ILE A 15 -34.91 -7.58 -6.79
N GLN A 16 -33.98 -6.64 -7.03
CA GLN A 16 -32.64 -6.95 -7.48
C GLN A 16 -32.01 -7.83 -6.39
N LYS A 17 -31.86 -9.08 -6.70
CA LYS A 17 -31.24 -10.09 -5.85
C LYS A 17 -29.82 -9.61 -5.56
N LYS A 18 -29.57 -9.18 -4.31
CA LYS A 18 -28.27 -8.77 -3.82
C LYS A 18 -27.28 -9.89 -4.13
N GLU A 19 -26.27 -9.62 -4.95
CA GLU A 19 -25.25 -10.60 -5.33
C GLU A 19 -24.64 -11.24 -4.08
N SER A 20 -24.55 -12.57 -4.09
CA SER A 20 -24.08 -13.34 -2.96
C SER A 20 -22.61 -13.05 -2.64
N PRO A 21 -22.14 -13.21 -1.39
CA PRO A 21 -20.74 -12.98 -0.98
C PRO A 21 -19.69 -13.74 -1.80
N LYS A 22 -20.06 -14.88 -2.42
CA LYS A 22 -19.19 -15.67 -3.30
C LYS A 22 -18.70 -14.89 -4.53
N VAL A 23 -19.47 -13.95 -5.06
CA VAL A 23 -19.08 -13.12 -6.19
C VAL A 23 -18.02 -12.09 -5.79
N MET A 24 -18.07 -11.60 -4.55
CA MET A 24 -17.02 -10.70 -4.01
C MET A 24 -15.69 -11.42 -3.83
N ILE A 25 -15.67 -12.67 -3.35
CA ILE A 25 -14.45 -13.45 -3.13
C ILE A 25 -13.76 -13.76 -4.47
N ASN A 26 -14.52 -14.10 -5.52
CA ASN A 26 -13.95 -14.34 -6.83
C ASN A 26 -13.39 -13.06 -7.50
N LYS A 27 -13.99 -11.91 -7.24
CA LYS A 27 -13.42 -10.62 -7.66
C LYS A 27 -12.15 -10.28 -6.87
N LEU A 28 -12.08 -10.65 -5.60
CA LEU A 28 -10.92 -10.39 -4.76
C LEU A 28 -9.72 -11.28 -5.15
N SER A 29 -9.94 -12.55 -5.52
CA SER A 29 -8.86 -13.44 -6.00
C SER A 29 -8.35 -13.05 -7.40
N ALA A 30 -9.22 -12.54 -8.28
CA ALA A 30 -8.79 -11.95 -9.56
C ALA A 30 -8.00 -10.63 -9.37
N TYR A 31 -8.13 -9.99 -8.20
CA TYR A 31 -7.40 -8.79 -7.83
C TYR A 31 -5.94 -9.05 -7.48
N SER A 32 -5.61 -10.25 -7.02
CA SER A 32 -4.27 -10.62 -6.54
C SER A 32 -3.25 -10.88 -7.66
N SER A 33 -3.68 -11.32 -8.84
CA SER A 33 -2.76 -11.74 -9.90
C SER A 33 -2.25 -10.63 -10.83
N ASN A 34 -2.69 -9.38 -10.66
CA ASN A 34 -2.39 -8.27 -11.58
C ASN A 34 -1.86 -7.01 -10.90
N SER A 35 -1.20 -7.12 -9.73
CA SER A 35 -0.74 -5.99 -8.92
C SER A 35 0.21 -5.05 -9.67
N SER A 36 1.08 -5.57 -10.56
CA SER A 36 2.04 -4.76 -11.29
C SER A 36 1.42 -3.88 -12.39
N ARG A 37 0.37 -4.37 -13.07
CA ARG A 37 -0.35 -3.56 -14.06
C ARG A 37 -1.13 -2.44 -13.41
N ARG A 38 -1.79 -2.72 -12.30
CA ARG A 38 -2.62 -1.74 -11.59
C ARG A 38 -1.82 -0.60 -10.98
N TYR A 39 -0.65 -0.90 -10.42
CA TYR A 39 0.21 0.17 -9.93
C TYR A 39 0.61 1.11 -11.09
N LYS A 40 1.02 0.58 -12.24
CA LYS A 40 1.40 1.39 -13.41
C LYS A 40 0.23 2.24 -13.91
N ASP A 41 -0.96 1.66 -13.95
CA ASP A 41 -2.17 2.35 -14.38
C ASP A 41 -2.54 3.45 -13.37
N TYR A 42 -2.54 3.15 -12.07
CA TYR A 42 -2.81 4.15 -11.03
C TYR A 42 -1.72 5.22 -10.94
N ALA A 43 -0.45 4.85 -11.11
CA ALA A 43 0.64 5.81 -11.09
C ALA A 43 0.60 6.73 -12.32
N LYS A 44 0.25 6.21 -13.48
CA LYS A 44 0.13 7.00 -14.71
C LYS A 44 -1.17 7.78 -14.72
N ASP A 45 -2.31 7.10 -14.80
CA ASP A 45 -3.62 7.73 -15.03
C ASP A 45 -4.12 8.48 -13.80
N GLY A 46 -3.79 7.99 -12.60
CA GLY A 46 -4.17 8.63 -11.35
C GLY A 46 -3.17 9.70 -10.88
N TYR A 47 -1.91 9.31 -10.66
CA TYR A 47 -0.93 10.18 -10.03
C TYR A 47 -0.26 11.15 -11.01
N GLN A 48 0.10 10.71 -12.23
CA GLN A 48 0.79 11.55 -13.19
C GLN A 48 -0.16 12.42 -14.01
N ASP A 49 -1.29 11.87 -14.46
CA ASP A 49 -2.19 12.55 -15.38
C ASP A 49 -3.33 13.30 -14.68
N ASN A 50 -3.52 13.11 -13.37
CA ASN A 50 -4.54 13.80 -12.58
C ASN A 50 -3.94 14.73 -11.52
N ALA A 51 -3.94 16.04 -11.80
CA ALA A 51 -3.36 17.05 -10.92
C ALA A 51 -4.03 17.10 -9.53
N ILE A 52 -5.31 16.77 -9.42
CA ILE A 52 -6.03 16.78 -8.14
C ILE A 52 -5.57 15.60 -7.29
N VAL A 53 -5.53 14.39 -7.87
CA VAL A 53 -5.04 13.19 -7.18
C VAL A 53 -3.59 13.36 -6.76
N HIS A 54 -2.75 13.87 -7.66
CA HIS A 54 -1.35 14.20 -7.36
C HIS A 54 -1.24 15.14 -6.16
N ARG A 55 -2.00 16.23 -6.16
CA ARG A 55 -1.99 17.21 -5.06
C ARG A 55 -2.46 16.61 -3.73
N CYS A 56 -3.51 15.77 -3.76
CA CYS A 56 -4.00 15.09 -2.56
C CYS A 56 -2.93 14.14 -1.97
N ILE A 57 -2.31 13.32 -2.80
CA ILE A 57 -1.25 12.40 -2.36
C ILE A 57 -0.06 13.17 -1.80
N GLN A 58 0.40 14.22 -2.47
CA GLN A 58 1.49 15.07 -1.99
C GLN A 58 1.15 15.74 -0.66
N LEU A 59 -0.05 16.25 -0.50
CA LEU A 59 -0.48 16.89 0.74
C LEU A 59 -0.46 15.91 1.91
N ILE A 60 -1.03 14.71 1.72
CA ILE A 60 -1.08 13.67 2.76
C ILE A 60 0.33 13.19 3.08
N SER A 61 1.14 12.86 2.08
CA SER A 61 2.50 12.34 2.27
C SER A 61 3.41 13.34 2.96
N ASN A 62 3.36 14.62 2.58
CA ASN A 62 4.16 15.68 3.21
C ASN A 62 3.69 15.93 4.65
N SER A 63 2.39 15.96 4.90
CA SER A 63 1.86 16.16 6.26
C SER A 63 2.23 14.99 7.18
N ALA A 64 2.13 13.74 6.69
CA ALA A 64 2.48 12.56 7.46
C ALA A 64 3.99 12.46 7.73
N SER A 65 4.83 12.85 6.76
CA SER A 65 6.30 12.84 6.92
C SER A 65 6.84 13.92 7.86
N ALA A 66 6.05 14.95 8.14
CA ALA A 66 6.40 16.03 9.07
C ALA A 66 6.11 15.68 10.54
N VAL A 67 5.50 14.53 10.82
CA VAL A 67 5.22 14.09 12.19
C VAL A 67 6.52 13.61 12.84
N ASP A 68 6.84 14.17 14.01
CA ASP A 68 8.00 13.78 14.78
C ASP A 68 7.85 12.34 15.31
N LEU A 69 8.87 11.52 15.06
CA LEU A 69 8.93 10.17 15.58
C LEU A 69 9.61 10.16 16.94
N CYS A 70 9.01 9.48 17.90
CA CYS A 70 9.55 9.33 19.24
C CYS A 70 9.72 7.85 19.57
N VAL A 71 10.78 7.53 20.30
CA VAL A 71 11.02 6.19 20.85
C VAL A 71 10.82 6.25 22.36
N TYR A 72 10.09 5.28 22.90
CA TYR A 72 9.86 5.12 24.31
C TYR A 72 10.37 3.75 24.77
N ASP A 73 10.96 3.70 25.98
CA ASP A 73 11.24 2.50 26.71
C ASP A 73 10.34 2.53 27.95
N ASP A 74 9.30 1.71 27.95
CA ASP A 74 8.13 1.86 28.82
C ASP A 74 7.57 3.30 28.75
N ASP A 75 7.63 4.05 29.86
CA ASP A 75 7.15 5.44 29.94
C ASP A 75 8.25 6.50 29.74
N ILE A 76 9.49 6.08 29.47
CA ILE A 76 10.64 6.97 29.34
C ILE A 76 10.89 7.28 27.88
N LYS A 77 10.79 8.56 27.49
CA LYS A 77 11.15 9.02 26.15
C LYS A 77 12.66 8.97 25.96
N LEU A 78 13.11 8.28 24.91
CA LEU A 78 14.51 8.18 24.53
C LEU A 78 14.82 9.23 23.44
N ASP A 79 15.57 10.26 23.77
CA ASP A 79 15.94 11.32 22.82
C ASP A 79 17.10 10.89 21.91
N ASN A 80 17.97 9.99 22.40
CA ASN A 80 19.13 9.48 21.66
C ASN A 80 19.04 7.97 21.49
N HIS A 81 18.33 7.52 20.45
CA HIS A 81 18.24 6.11 20.10
C HIS A 81 18.70 5.88 18.65
N GLU A 82 19.45 4.80 18.41
CA GLU A 82 19.98 4.45 17.08
C GLU A 82 18.90 4.43 16.00
N LEU A 83 17.69 3.98 16.34
CA LEU A 83 16.53 3.96 15.44
C LEU A 83 16.16 5.38 14.98
N LEU A 84 16.18 6.39 15.86
CA LEU A 84 15.88 7.77 15.48
C LEU A 84 16.90 8.30 14.49
N SER A 85 18.19 8.00 14.70
CA SER A 85 19.26 8.36 13.78
C SER A 85 19.11 7.70 12.41
N LEU A 86 18.74 6.40 12.40
CA LEU A 86 18.45 5.66 11.18
C LEU A 86 17.24 6.24 10.43
N LEU A 87 16.16 6.58 11.14
CA LEU A 87 14.96 7.15 10.51
C LEU A 87 15.17 8.60 10.07
N ALA A 88 16.03 9.37 10.72
CA ALA A 88 16.40 10.71 10.28
C ALA A 88 17.22 10.69 8.98
N ARG A 89 18.05 9.65 8.77
CA ARG A 89 18.83 9.44 7.55
C ARG A 89 18.87 7.96 7.18
N PRO A 90 17.82 7.45 6.54
CA PRO A 90 17.66 6.02 6.28
C PRO A 90 18.72 5.43 5.33
N ASN A 91 19.25 6.23 4.41
CA ASN A 91 20.29 5.84 3.48
C ASN A 91 21.13 7.06 3.04
N PRO A 92 22.27 6.86 2.36
CA PRO A 92 23.15 7.95 1.93
C PRO A 92 22.50 8.95 0.97
N THR A 93 21.47 8.54 0.24
CA THR A 93 20.87 9.32 -0.85
C THR A 93 19.62 10.09 -0.48
N GLN A 94 18.99 9.77 0.67
CA GLN A 94 17.71 10.35 1.08
C GLN A 94 17.74 10.80 2.54
N SER A 95 17.11 11.94 2.81
CA SER A 95 16.76 12.35 4.17
C SER A 95 15.54 11.54 4.67
N GLY A 96 15.32 11.52 5.99
CA GLY A 96 14.15 10.87 6.57
C GLY A 96 12.83 11.39 6.01
N VAL A 97 12.69 12.70 5.84
CA VAL A 97 11.48 13.31 5.27
C VAL A 97 11.23 12.81 3.83
N GLU A 98 12.23 12.84 2.96
CA GLU A 98 12.10 12.36 1.57
C GLU A 98 11.76 10.86 1.51
N TYR A 99 12.35 10.09 2.40
CA TYR A 99 12.07 8.66 2.53
C TYR A 99 10.61 8.41 2.92
N PHE A 100 10.10 9.09 3.96
CA PHE A 100 8.72 8.94 4.41
C PHE A 100 7.71 9.48 3.40
N VAL A 101 7.99 10.60 2.73
CA VAL A 101 7.15 11.11 1.62
C VAL A 101 7.02 10.04 0.53
N SER A 102 8.13 9.41 0.14
CA SER A 102 8.12 8.35 -0.86
C SER A 102 7.37 7.10 -0.38
N MET A 103 7.57 6.70 0.87
CA MET A 103 6.90 5.56 1.50
C MET A 103 5.38 5.73 1.53
N TYR A 104 4.90 6.89 2.01
CA TYR A 104 3.48 7.20 2.05
C TYR A 104 2.88 7.36 0.66
N SER A 105 3.62 7.94 -0.29
CA SER A 105 3.17 8.02 -1.68
C SER A 105 2.98 6.63 -2.31
N TYR A 106 3.91 5.69 -2.10
CA TYR A 106 3.75 4.31 -2.56
C TYR A 106 2.55 3.63 -1.92
N LEU A 107 2.36 3.81 -0.61
CA LEU A 107 1.23 3.26 0.12
C LEU A 107 -0.11 3.79 -0.41
N LEU A 108 -0.20 5.09 -0.68
CA LEU A 108 -1.43 5.72 -1.18
C LEU A 108 -1.74 5.33 -2.64
N ILE A 109 -0.72 5.14 -3.48
CA ILE A 109 -0.91 4.79 -4.89
C ILE A 109 -1.18 3.29 -5.08
N SER A 110 -0.41 2.44 -4.40
CA SER A 110 -0.44 0.97 -4.63
C SER A 110 -1.14 0.18 -3.54
N GLY A 111 -1.41 0.79 -2.39
CA GLY A 111 -1.88 0.11 -1.19
C GLY A 111 -0.77 -0.63 -0.42
N ASN A 112 0.45 -0.65 -0.96
CA ASN A 112 1.61 -1.31 -0.35
C ASN A 112 2.86 -0.45 -0.49
N SER A 113 3.73 -0.51 0.51
CA SER A 113 5.09 0.04 0.46
C SER A 113 6.05 -1.04 0.94
N TYR A 114 7.15 -1.24 0.22
CA TYR A 114 8.12 -2.30 0.50
C TYR A 114 9.43 -1.68 0.95
N LEU A 115 9.85 -2.06 2.16
CA LEU A 115 11.09 -1.61 2.77
C LEU A 115 12.10 -2.73 2.73
N LEU A 116 13.26 -2.46 2.14
CA LEU A 116 14.42 -3.32 2.21
C LEU A 116 15.35 -2.81 3.31
N ARG A 117 15.67 -3.67 4.26
CA ARG A 117 16.69 -3.40 5.27
C ARG A 117 18.04 -3.95 4.80
N ASP A 118 19.06 -3.12 4.82
CA ASP A 118 20.43 -3.57 4.67
C ASP A 118 21.07 -3.71 6.04
N THR A 119 21.59 -4.90 6.31
CA THR A 119 22.21 -5.22 7.60
C THR A 119 23.71 -5.43 7.49
N GLU A 120 24.27 -5.58 6.26
CA GLU A 120 25.67 -5.92 6.03
C GLU A 120 26.22 -6.98 7.01
N GLY A 121 25.41 -7.99 7.32
CA GLY A 121 25.76 -9.05 8.28
C GLY A 121 25.60 -8.67 9.76
N ALA A 122 25.16 -7.46 10.08
CA ALA A 122 24.83 -7.04 11.44
C ALA A 122 23.43 -7.50 11.84
N THR A 123 23.17 -7.61 13.15
CA THR A 123 21.84 -7.94 13.66
C THR A 123 20.83 -6.81 13.47
N ARG A 124 21.32 -5.56 13.42
CA ARG A 124 20.49 -4.35 13.28
C ARG A 124 20.66 -3.78 11.87
N PRO A 125 19.59 -3.23 11.27
CA PRO A 125 19.68 -2.58 9.98
C PRO A 125 20.55 -1.31 10.07
N ARG A 126 21.43 -1.15 9.10
CA ARG A 126 22.25 0.06 8.94
C ARG A 126 21.61 1.04 7.98
N GLU A 127 20.94 0.52 6.96
CA GLU A 127 20.29 1.32 5.93
C GLU A 127 18.92 0.77 5.60
N LEU A 128 18.03 1.67 5.18
CA LEU A 128 16.68 1.34 4.73
C LEU A 128 16.45 1.90 3.33
N TYR A 129 15.98 1.04 2.44
CA TYR A 129 15.66 1.38 1.06
C TYR A 129 14.20 1.10 0.75
N LEU A 130 13.59 1.92 -0.09
CA LEU A 130 12.26 1.69 -0.60
C LEU A 130 12.33 0.98 -1.94
N LEU A 131 11.65 -0.16 -2.03
CA LEU A 131 11.49 -0.89 -3.28
C LEU A 131 10.22 -0.41 -3.99
N ARG A 132 10.33 -0.23 -5.31
CA ARG A 132 9.20 0.21 -6.12
C ARG A 132 8.12 -0.86 -6.19
N PRO A 133 6.85 -0.54 -5.84
CA PRO A 133 5.76 -1.52 -5.82
C PRO A 133 5.47 -2.15 -7.18
N ASP A 134 5.70 -1.43 -8.29
CA ASP A 134 5.49 -1.95 -9.65
C ASP A 134 6.50 -3.04 -10.04
N ARG A 135 7.58 -3.17 -9.30
CA ARG A 135 8.62 -4.18 -9.49
C ARG A 135 8.52 -5.35 -8.52
N MET A 136 7.59 -5.28 -7.57
CA MET A 136 7.38 -6.34 -6.60
C MET A 136 6.36 -7.35 -7.12
N ARG A 137 6.72 -8.62 -7.13
CA ARG A 137 5.84 -9.74 -7.43
C ARG A 137 5.70 -10.61 -6.19
N ILE A 138 4.47 -10.83 -5.79
CA ILE A 138 4.13 -11.67 -4.64
C ILE A 138 3.95 -13.10 -5.15
N ASN A 139 4.75 -14.02 -4.64
CA ASN A 139 4.60 -15.44 -4.91
C ASN A 139 3.68 -16.05 -3.85
N ALA A 140 2.54 -16.55 -4.30
CA ALA A 140 1.56 -17.17 -3.42
C ALA A 140 2.10 -18.54 -2.96
N GLY A 141 2.13 -18.77 -1.65
CA GLY A 141 2.38 -20.06 -1.08
C GLY A 141 1.13 -20.96 -1.08
N THR A 142 1.24 -22.12 -0.49
CA THR A 142 0.12 -23.05 -0.29
C THR A 142 -0.87 -22.56 0.77
N SER A 143 -0.50 -21.59 1.58
CA SER A 143 -1.31 -20.94 2.61
C SER A 143 -1.73 -19.52 2.18
N MET A 144 -2.49 -18.82 3.03
CA MET A 144 -2.83 -17.41 2.82
C MET A 144 -1.63 -16.48 2.94
N ILE A 145 -0.49 -16.95 3.45
CA ILE A 145 0.75 -16.20 3.62
C ILE A 145 1.57 -16.36 2.33
N PRO A 146 2.11 -15.27 1.76
CA PRO A 146 3.03 -15.36 0.63
C PRO A 146 4.25 -16.22 0.96
N GLU A 147 4.74 -16.95 -0.01
CA GLU A 147 5.98 -17.75 0.13
C GLU A 147 7.22 -16.86 0.00
N SER A 148 7.18 -15.94 -0.95
CA SER A 148 8.27 -15.00 -1.18
C SER A 148 7.80 -13.73 -1.90
N TYR A 149 8.66 -12.72 -1.85
CA TYR A 149 8.54 -11.48 -2.61
C TYR A 149 9.70 -11.36 -3.58
N ASP A 150 9.43 -11.31 -4.89
CA ASP A 150 10.45 -11.15 -5.92
C ASP A 150 10.53 -9.70 -6.38
N TYR A 151 11.75 -9.16 -6.44
CA TYR A 151 12.01 -7.88 -7.09
C TYR A 151 12.40 -8.11 -8.54
N VAL A 152 11.57 -7.59 -9.47
CA VAL A 152 11.66 -7.88 -10.90
C VAL A 152 12.01 -6.61 -11.67
N ILE A 153 13.07 -6.66 -12.49
CA ILE A 153 13.46 -5.58 -13.41
C ILE A 153 13.50 -6.15 -14.82
N ASN A 154 12.79 -5.53 -15.75
CA ASN A 154 12.73 -5.93 -17.16
C ASN A 154 12.36 -7.42 -17.37
N GLY A 155 11.46 -7.92 -16.51
CA GLY A 155 11.01 -9.32 -16.57
C GLY A 155 11.94 -10.35 -15.90
N SER A 156 13.12 -9.93 -15.44
CA SER A 156 14.06 -10.80 -14.74
C SER A 156 14.01 -10.56 -13.23
N VAL A 157 13.97 -11.64 -12.44
CA VAL A 157 14.06 -11.58 -10.98
C VAL A 157 15.49 -11.19 -10.60
N GLN A 158 15.62 -10.08 -9.88
CA GLN A 158 16.91 -9.57 -9.39
C GLN A 158 17.20 -10.05 -7.97
N ALA A 159 16.15 -10.14 -7.15
CA ALA A 159 16.23 -10.63 -5.79
C ALA A 159 14.93 -11.30 -5.39
N SER A 160 15.00 -12.29 -4.51
CA SER A 160 13.85 -12.97 -3.91
C SER A 160 14.00 -12.93 -2.40
N TYR A 161 12.94 -12.51 -1.73
CA TYR A 161 12.90 -12.35 -0.28
C TYR A 161 11.87 -13.36 0.27
N PRO A 162 12.30 -14.42 0.95
CA PRO A 162 11.39 -15.33 1.62
C PRO A 162 10.68 -14.64 2.80
N VAL A 163 9.52 -15.15 3.16
CA VAL A 163 8.73 -14.67 4.32
C VAL A 163 9.17 -15.39 5.58
#